data_5f19dfde176f26b77ef121013135b723
#
_entry.id   5f19dfde176f26b77ef121013135b723
#
_cell.length_a   1.000
_cell.length_b   1.000
_cell.length_c   1.000
_cell.angle_alpha   90.00
_cell.angle_beta   90.00
_cell.angle_gamma   90.00
#
_symmetry.space_group_name_H-M   'P 1'
#
loop_
_entity.id
_entity.type
_entity.pdbx_description
1 polymer ?
#
loop_
_entity_poly.entity_id
_entity_poly.type
_entity_poly.pdbx_seq_one_letter_code
_entity_poly.pdbx_strand_id
1 'polypeptide(L)'
;FALLRFCFKAVFSLWSCADKSNQTNLAPQEKAQTQNTEAQDKAAILKVMKDQEIAWSNNDLEGFMKGYIKSDSLKFYGKGGLTKGWQQTLDNYKKGYPTKQQSGTLTFTVNDISKIENDSYWVMGEYFLSREVGDANGVFMIIFKNILGSWKIVADMSCG
;
A
#
# COMPACT_ATOMS: atom_id res chain seq x y z
N PHE A 1 -68.25 3.87 25.00
CA PHE A 1 -68.87 5.18 25.22
C PHE A 1 -68.15 6.23 24.39
N ALA A 2 -68.92 6.67 23.39
CA ALA A 2 -69.17 8.03 22.86
C ALA A 2 -67.95 8.77 22.27
N LEU A 3 -67.85 8.82 20.97
CA LEU A 3 -68.31 9.81 19.98
C LEU A 3 -68.07 11.25 20.40
N LEU A 4 -67.18 11.97 19.65
CA LEU A 4 -67.59 13.23 19.02
C LEU A 4 -66.76 13.57 17.80
N ARG A 5 -67.42 13.64 16.66
CA ARG A 5 -66.97 14.25 15.39
C ARG A 5 -67.05 15.80 15.56
N PHE A 6 -66.02 16.50 15.03
CA PHE A 6 -66.25 17.84 14.53
C PHE A 6 -65.55 18.06 13.20
N CYS A 7 -66.35 18.20 12.17
CA CYS A 7 -66.03 18.78 10.89
C CYS A 7 -65.91 20.29 11.00
N PHE A 8 -64.85 20.87 10.41
CA PHE A 8 -64.97 22.25 9.96
C PHE A 8 -64.35 22.45 8.60
N LYS A 9 -65.13 23.10 7.74
CA LYS A 9 -64.92 23.34 6.30
C LYS A 9 -63.93 24.47 6.03
N ALA A 10 -63.23 24.28 4.96
CA ALA A 10 -62.68 25.16 3.95
C ALA A 10 -62.79 26.69 4.09
N VAL A 11 -61.69 27.40 3.88
CA VAL A 11 -61.68 28.63 3.08
C VAL A 11 -60.41 28.68 2.22
N PHE A 12 -60.64 28.86 0.96
CA PHE A 12 -59.72 29.16 -0.15
C PHE A 12 -59.09 30.54 0.07
N SER A 13 -57.80 30.68 -0.13
CA SER A 13 -57.21 31.94 -0.57
C SER A 13 -55.96 31.65 -1.38
N LEU A 14 -56.05 31.87 -2.64
CA LEU A 14 -54.97 31.98 -3.62
C LEU A 14 -54.16 33.25 -3.30
N TRP A 15 -52.87 33.12 -3.14
CA TRP A 15 -51.94 34.19 -3.46
C TRP A 15 -50.68 33.63 -4.08
N SER A 16 -50.58 33.90 -5.35
CA SER A 16 -49.39 33.75 -6.18
C SER A 16 -48.44 34.89 -5.81
N CYS A 17 -47.18 34.55 -5.48
CA CYS A 17 -46.05 35.42 -5.77
C CYS A 17 -44.85 34.54 -6.02
N ALA A 18 -44.34 34.63 -7.22
CA ALA A 18 -43.09 34.05 -7.63
C ALA A 18 -41.92 34.76 -6.96
N ASP A 19 -41.06 34.01 -6.29
CA ASP A 19 -39.71 34.48 -6.05
C ASP A 19 -38.71 33.40 -6.44
N LYS A 20 -37.98 33.68 -7.54
CA LYS A 20 -36.90 32.89 -8.03
C LYS A 20 -35.67 33.13 -7.16
N SER A 21 -35.52 32.42 -6.06
CA SER A 21 -34.22 32.33 -5.41
C SER A 21 -33.45 31.17 -6.03
N ASN A 22 -32.45 31.54 -6.77
CA ASN A 22 -31.45 30.70 -7.41
C ASN A 22 -30.61 30.00 -6.29
N GLN A 23 -31.08 28.87 -5.78
CA GLN A 23 -30.26 28.02 -4.94
C GLN A 23 -29.30 27.24 -5.81
N THR A 24 -28.11 27.77 -5.93
CA THR A 24 -26.93 27.04 -6.43
C THR A 24 -26.65 25.91 -5.46
N ASN A 25 -27.18 24.72 -5.76
CA ASN A 25 -26.76 23.49 -5.10
C ASN A 25 -25.30 23.22 -5.44
N LEU A 26 -24.39 23.72 -4.60
CA LEU A 26 -23.02 23.24 -4.54
C LEU A 26 -23.05 21.86 -3.88
N ALA A 27 -23.29 20.82 -4.71
CA ALA A 27 -22.98 19.47 -4.30
C ALA A 27 -21.47 19.42 -3.96
N PRO A 28 -21.07 18.80 -2.86
CA PRO A 28 -19.65 18.56 -2.58
C PRO A 28 -19.09 17.74 -3.76
N GLN A 29 -18.15 18.30 -4.50
CA GLN A 29 -17.35 17.52 -5.43
C GLN A 29 -16.52 16.55 -4.59
N GLU A 30 -17.06 15.37 -4.42
CA GLU A 30 -16.29 14.20 -4.00
C GLU A 30 -15.21 14.02 -5.05
N LYS A 31 -13.97 14.29 -4.66
CA LYS A 31 -12.80 14.06 -5.52
C LYS A 31 -12.87 12.59 -5.90
N ALA A 32 -13.27 12.29 -7.12
CA ALA A 32 -13.18 10.96 -7.70
C ALA A 32 -11.71 10.54 -7.61
N GLN A 33 -11.37 9.76 -6.59
CA GLN A 33 -10.12 9.03 -6.56
C GLN A 33 -10.21 8.06 -7.74
N THR A 34 -9.45 8.33 -8.78
CA THR A 34 -9.29 7.42 -9.90
C THR A 34 -8.68 6.14 -9.31
N GLN A 35 -9.51 5.13 -9.07
CA GLN A 35 -9.01 3.83 -8.63
C GLN A 35 -8.17 3.25 -9.76
N ASN A 36 -6.89 2.99 -9.47
CA ASN A 36 -6.04 2.29 -10.40
C ASN A 36 -6.63 0.92 -10.71
N THR A 37 -6.43 0.46 -11.94
CA THR A 37 -6.78 -0.92 -12.28
C THR A 37 -5.82 -1.88 -11.58
N GLU A 38 -6.26 -3.11 -11.35
CA GLU A 38 -5.40 -4.15 -10.77
C GLU A 38 -4.08 -4.36 -11.55
N ALA A 39 -4.15 -4.23 -12.88
CA ALA A 39 -2.95 -4.30 -13.72
C ALA A 39 -1.97 -3.15 -13.46
N GLN A 40 -2.48 -1.94 -13.24
CA GLN A 40 -1.65 -0.78 -12.88
C GLN A 40 -1.02 -0.93 -11.50
N ASP A 41 -1.78 -1.45 -10.54
CA ASP A 41 -1.27 -1.73 -9.19
C ASP A 41 -0.14 -2.76 -9.22
N LYS A 42 -0.34 -3.88 -9.92
CA LYS A 42 0.69 -4.93 -10.09
C LYS A 42 1.95 -4.38 -10.78
N ALA A 43 1.77 -3.58 -11.82
CA ALA A 43 2.91 -2.96 -12.51
C ALA A 43 3.68 -2.00 -11.59
N ALA A 44 2.98 -1.21 -10.77
CA ALA A 44 3.60 -0.30 -9.81
C ALA A 44 4.34 -1.05 -8.70
N ILE A 45 3.79 -2.16 -8.20
CA ILE A 45 4.44 -3.05 -7.22
C ILE A 45 5.72 -3.65 -7.82
N LEU A 46 5.64 -4.21 -9.02
CA LEU A 46 6.82 -4.76 -9.72
C LEU A 46 7.90 -3.71 -9.95
N LYS A 47 7.51 -2.45 -10.21
CA LYS A 47 8.46 -1.35 -10.31
C LYS A 47 9.19 -1.10 -8.98
N VAL A 48 8.49 -1.12 -7.85
CA VAL A 48 9.13 -0.98 -6.54
C VAL A 48 10.16 -2.09 -6.32
N MET A 49 9.82 -3.33 -6.63
CA MET A 49 10.74 -4.47 -6.51
C MET A 49 11.94 -4.31 -7.44
N LYS A 50 11.75 -3.83 -8.66
CA LYS A 50 12.85 -3.57 -9.59
C LYS A 50 13.78 -2.46 -9.08
N ASP A 51 13.23 -1.39 -8.54
CA ASP A 51 14.01 -0.32 -7.92
C ASP A 51 14.84 -0.86 -6.72
N GLN A 52 14.28 -1.81 -5.95
CA GLN A 52 14.98 -2.50 -4.87
C GLN A 52 16.13 -3.38 -5.38
N GLU A 53 15.94 -4.15 -6.46
CA GLU A 53 17.04 -4.92 -7.08
C GLU A 53 18.22 -4.00 -7.47
N ILE A 54 17.91 -2.87 -8.09
CA ILE A 54 18.92 -1.89 -8.53
C ILE A 54 19.66 -1.30 -7.32
N ALA A 55 18.94 -0.84 -6.30
CA ALA A 55 19.52 -0.25 -5.11
C ALA A 55 20.42 -1.26 -4.37
N TRP A 56 19.93 -2.47 -4.11
CA TRP A 56 20.69 -3.54 -3.48
C TRP A 56 21.95 -3.88 -4.27
N SER A 57 21.80 -4.05 -5.58
CA SER A 57 22.92 -4.39 -6.48
C SER A 57 23.98 -3.30 -6.56
N ASN A 58 23.68 -2.09 -6.11
CA ASN A 58 24.63 -0.99 -5.93
C ASN A 58 25.14 -0.84 -4.49
N ASN A 59 24.76 -1.75 -3.59
CA ASN A 59 25.00 -1.66 -2.14
C ASN A 59 24.37 -0.39 -1.51
N ASP A 60 23.33 0.16 -2.15
CA ASP A 60 22.53 1.26 -1.61
C ASP A 60 21.37 0.68 -0.75
N LEU A 61 21.72 0.30 0.49
CA LEU A 61 20.76 -0.30 1.42
C LEU A 61 19.67 0.70 1.85
N GLU A 62 19.97 2.00 1.87
CA GLU A 62 18.94 3.03 2.13
C GLU A 62 17.99 3.18 0.95
N GLY A 63 18.50 3.12 -0.27
CA GLY A 63 17.71 3.05 -1.49
C GLY A 63 16.80 1.83 -1.53
N PHE A 64 17.31 0.65 -1.17
CA PHE A 64 16.55 -0.58 -1.03
C PHE A 64 15.39 -0.43 -0.04
N MET A 65 15.66 0.17 1.11
CA MET A 65 14.67 0.42 2.16
C MET A 65 13.60 1.46 1.80
N LYS A 66 13.75 2.20 0.67
CA LYS A 66 12.67 3.08 0.15
C LYS A 66 11.44 2.29 -0.32
N GLY A 67 11.58 1.01 -0.65
CA GLY A 67 10.47 0.12 -0.94
C GLY A 67 9.57 -0.16 0.28
N TYR A 68 10.11 -0.02 1.48
CA TYR A 68 9.39 -0.27 2.74
C TYR A 68 8.72 0.98 3.29
N ILE A 69 7.66 0.78 4.07
CA ILE A 69 7.06 1.86 4.85
C ILE A 69 8.06 2.36 5.90
N LYS A 70 8.31 3.68 5.93
CA LYS A 70 9.17 4.29 6.95
C LYS A 70 8.39 4.51 8.25
N SER A 71 8.22 3.43 9.03
CA SER A 71 7.39 3.41 10.23
C SER A 71 7.90 2.37 11.22
N ASP A 72 7.62 2.58 12.50
CA ASP A 72 7.86 1.60 13.56
C ASP A 72 6.90 0.40 13.46
N SER A 73 5.83 0.52 12.67
CA SER A 73 4.88 -0.57 12.42
C SER A 73 5.37 -1.60 11.40
N LEU A 74 6.45 -1.33 10.63
CA LEU A 74 7.06 -2.29 9.71
C LEU A 74 7.40 -3.59 10.45
N LYS A 75 7.08 -4.72 9.84
CA LYS A 75 7.43 -6.05 10.34
C LYS A 75 8.30 -6.76 9.32
N PHE A 76 9.47 -7.20 9.74
CA PHE A 76 10.35 -8.05 8.97
C PHE A 76 10.64 -9.35 9.74
N TYR A 77 10.35 -10.48 9.13
CA TYR A 77 10.61 -11.79 9.73
C TYR A 77 11.62 -12.56 8.87
N GLY A 78 12.85 -12.64 9.33
CA GLY A 78 13.91 -13.37 8.67
C GLY A 78 14.47 -14.49 9.55
N LYS A 79 15.63 -15.03 9.17
CA LYS A 79 16.34 -16.09 9.93
C LYS A 79 16.60 -15.72 11.41
N GLY A 80 16.79 -14.44 11.69
CA GLY A 80 16.99 -13.93 13.06
C GLY A 80 15.68 -13.70 13.84
N GLY A 81 14.52 -14.06 13.28
CA GLY A 81 13.20 -13.83 13.88
C GLY A 81 12.61 -12.46 13.51
N LEU A 82 11.65 -12.02 14.33
CA LEU A 82 10.88 -10.80 14.08
C LEU A 82 11.68 -9.54 14.41
N THR A 83 11.89 -8.70 13.41
CA THR A 83 12.36 -7.32 13.54
C THR A 83 11.18 -6.36 13.34
N LYS A 84 11.07 -5.32 14.20
CA LYS A 84 10.05 -4.27 14.09
C LYS A 84 10.71 -2.92 13.78
N GLY A 85 10.07 -2.16 12.92
CA GLY A 85 10.47 -0.81 12.57
C GLY A 85 11.48 -0.73 11.43
N TRP A 86 11.34 0.35 10.67
CA TRP A 86 12.15 0.61 9.47
C TRP A 86 13.64 0.79 9.80
N GLN A 87 13.94 1.57 10.86
CA GLN A 87 15.33 1.85 11.22
C GLN A 87 16.06 0.58 11.64
N GLN A 88 15.44 -0.22 12.53
CA GLN A 88 16.05 -1.47 12.99
C GLN A 88 16.27 -2.47 11.84
N THR A 89 15.36 -2.50 10.86
CA THR A 89 15.52 -3.34 9.66
C THR A 89 16.70 -2.87 8.82
N LEU A 90 16.83 -1.55 8.59
CA LEU A 90 18.00 -0.97 7.89
C LEU A 90 19.32 -1.28 8.61
N ASP A 91 19.35 -1.15 9.93
CA ASP A 91 20.56 -1.39 10.74
C ASP A 91 20.99 -2.87 10.65
N ASN A 92 20.00 -3.79 10.65
CA ASN A 92 20.25 -5.21 10.45
C ASN A 92 20.82 -5.50 9.05
N TYR A 93 20.30 -4.86 7.99
CA TYR A 93 20.85 -4.98 6.65
C TYR A 93 22.29 -4.42 6.57
N LYS A 94 22.56 -3.24 7.14
CA LYS A 94 23.91 -2.64 7.18
C LYS A 94 24.90 -3.54 7.91
N LYS A 95 24.46 -4.21 8.99
CA LYS A 95 25.28 -5.16 9.73
C LYS A 95 25.54 -6.45 8.96
N GLY A 96 24.53 -6.97 8.26
CA GLY A 96 24.61 -8.23 7.52
C GLY A 96 25.30 -8.12 6.16
N TYR A 97 25.24 -6.94 5.53
CA TYR A 97 25.73 -6.68 4.17
C TYR A 97 26.54 -5.39 4.08
N PRO A 98 27.63 -5.25 4.87
CA PRO A 98 28.37 -3.99 4.97
C PRO A 98 29.14 -3.61 3.70
N THR A 99 29.37 -4.54 2.79
CA THR A 99 30.12 -4.29 1.53
C THR A 99 29.40 -4.87 0.32
N LYS A 100 29.80 -4.41 -0.87
CA LYS A 100 29.32 -4.92 -2.15
C LYS A 100 29.57 -6.42 -2.34
N GLN A 101 30.72 -6.93 -1.90
CA GLN A 101 31.05 -8.36 -1.97
C GLN A 101 30.05 -9.20 -1.18
N GLN A 102 29.53 -8.68 -0.08
CA GLN A 102 28.56 -9.35 0.77
C GLN A 102 27.12 -9.16 0.30
N SER A 103 26.76 -7.96 -0.20
CA SER A 103 25.40 -7.75 -0.75
C SER A 103 25.22 -8.42 -2.10
N GLY A 104 26.21 -8.35 -2.96
CA GLY A 104 26.17 -8.95 -4.30
C GLY A 104 25.15 -8.29 -5.22
N THR A 105 24.63 -9.07 -6.16
CA THR A 105 23.58 -8.69 -7.10
C THR A 105 22.31 -9.43 -6.74
N LEU A 106 21.23 -8.67 -6.51
CA LEU A 106 19.90 -9.20 -6.17
C LEU A 106 19.06 -9.41 -7.43
N THR A 107 18.40 -10.54 -7.50
CA THR A 107 17.35 -10.84 -8.48
C THR A 107 16.13 -11.40 -7.76
N PHE A 108 14.95 -10.89 -8.09
CA PHE A 108 13.68 -11.45 -7.63
C PHE A 108 13.03 -12.28 -8.75
N THR A 109 12.48 -13.42 -8.38
CA THR A 109 11.53 -14.18 -9.20
C THR A 109 10.17 -14.08 -8.53
N VAL A 110 9.24 -13.35 -9.13
CA VAL A 110 7.89 -13.20 -8.60
C VAL A 110 7.02 -14.31 -9.15
N ASN A 111 6.49 -15.16 -8.26
CA ASN A 111 5.65 -16.30 -8.60
C ASN A 111 4.16 -15.96 -8.52
N ASP A 112 3.77 -15.07 -7.61
CA ASP A 112 2.38 -14.63 -7.44
C ASP A 112 2.29 -13.18 -6.97
N ILE A 113 1.31 -12.45 -7.50
CA ILE A 113 0.84 -11.16 -7.00
C ILE A 113 -0.68 -11.21 -6.91
N SER A 114 -1.20 -11.33 -5.70
CA SER A 114 -2.63 -11.45 -5.42
C SER A 114 -3.16 -10.31 -4.57
N LYS A 115 -4.31 -9.79 -4.97
CA LYS A 115 -5.00 -8.72 -4.25
C LYS A 115 -5.57 -9.24 -2.93
N ILE A 116 -5.35 -8.51 -1.84
CA ILE A 116 -5.98 -8.75 -0.53
C ILE A 116 -7.21 -7.85 -0.42
N GLU A 117 -7.01 -6.54 -0.58
CA GLU A 117 -8.04 -5.50 -0.55
C GLU A 117 -7.72 -4.43 -1.60
N ASN A 118 -8.53 -3.36 -1.67
CA ASN A 118 -8.36 -2.32 -2.68
C ASN A 118 -7.01 -1.59 -2.62
N ASP A 119 -6.36 -1.58 -1.46
CA ASP A 119 -5.09 -0.90 -1.20
C ASP A 119 -3.97 -1.85 -0.78
N SER A 120 -4.16 -3.18 -0.91
CA SER A 120 -3.18 -4.15 -0.43
C SER A 120 -3.07 -5.39 -1.31
N TYR A 121 -1.84 -5.86 -1.47
CA TYR A 121 -1.47 -7.08 -2.20
C TYR A 121 -0.44 -7.86 -1.41
N TRP A 122 -0.49 -9.19 -1.52
CA TRP A 122 0.71 -9.98 -1.26
C TRP A 122 1.44 -10.33 -2.54
N VAL A 123 2.76 -10.49 -2.36
CA VAL A 123 3.65 -10.96 -3.41
C VAL A 123 4.45 -12.12 -2.83
N MET A 124 4.47 -13.21 -3.55
CA MET A 124 5.26 -14.39 -3.21
C MET A 124 6.26 -14.68 -4.30
N GLY A 125 7.45 -15.11 -3.90
CA GLY A 125 8.49 -15.40 -4.86
C GLY A 125 9.78 -15.86 -4.21
N GLU A 126 10.85 -15.76 -4.99
CA GLU A 126 12.18 -16.19 -4.63
C GLU A 126 13.15 -15.03 -4.83
N TYR A 127 14.20 -15.00 -4.02
CA TYR A 127 15.32 -14.10 -4.22
C TYR A 127 16.59 -14.91 -4.47
N PHE A 128 17.46 -14.35 -5.29
CA PHE A 128 18.81 -14.86 -5.53
C PHE A 128 19.81 -13.71 -5.35
N LEU A 129 20.86 -13.97 -4.57
CA LEU A 129 22.00 -13.08 -4.36
C LEU A 129 23.24 -13.74 -4.96
N SER A 130 23.74 -13.20 -6.07
CA SER A 130 25.05 -13.60 -6.62
C SER A 130 26.13 -12.76 -5.93
N ARG A 131 27.04 -13.41 -5.17
CA ARG A 131 28.00 -12.76 -4.30
C ARG A 131 29.38 -13.38 -4.41
N GLU A 132 30.42 -12.56 -4.24
CA GLU A 132 31.82 -13.05 -4.18
C GLU A 132 32.07 -13.98 -2.99
N VAL A 133 31.37 -13.77 -1.88
CA VAL A 133 31.47 -14.57 -0.65
C VAL A 133 30.63 -15.85 -0.65
N GLY A 134 30.07 -16.21 -1.80
CA GLY A 134 29.15 -17.34 -2.00
C GLY A 134 27.71 -16.88 -2.16
N ASP A 135 27.01 -17.49 -3.11
CA ASP A 135 25.63 -17.18 -3.45
C ASP A 135 24.68 -17.50 -2.28
N ALA A 136 23.55 -16.80 -2.25
CA ALA A 136 22.45 -17.09 -1.33
C ALA A 136 21.12 -16.96 -2.06
N ASN A 137 20.17 -17.75 -1.63
CA ASN A 137 18.81 -17.73 -2.18
C ASN A 137 17.81 -18.06 -1.07
N GLY A 138 16.56 -17.79 -1.36
CA GLY A 138 15.47 -18.14 -0.49
C GLY A 138 14.12 -17.70 -1.05
N VAL A 139 13.09 -17.90 -0.27
CA VAL A 139 11.72 -17.55 -0.61
C VAL A 139 11.27 -16.34 0.21
N PHE A 140 10.31 -15.61 -0.32
CA PHE A 140 9.69 -14.51 0.40
C PHE A 140 8.16 -14.50 0.24
N MET A 141 7.51 -13.94 1.24
CA MET A 141 6.12 -13.49 1.20
C MET A 141 6.07 -12.08 1.77
N ILE A 142 5.68 -11.12 0.96
CA ILE A 142 5.63 -9.71 1.33
C ILE A 142 4.24 -9.14 1.12
N ILE A 143 3.85 -8.20 1.99
CA ILE A 143 2.59 -7.47 1.89
C ILE A 143 2.89 -6.04 1.49
N PHE A 144 2.36 -5.64 0.34
CA PHE A 144 2.34 -4.26 -0.11
C PHE A 144 1.05 -3.57 0.30
N LYS A 145 1.16 -2.29 0.65
CA LYS A 145 0.03 -1.40 0.88
C LYS A 145 0.22 -0.10 0.12
N ASN A 146 -0.87 0.41 -0.48
CA ASN A 146 -0.87 1.73 -1.10
C ASN A 146 -1.00 2.80 0.00
N ILE A 147 0.03 3.61 0.16
CA ILE A 147 0.08 4.70 1.12
C ILE A 147 0.14 6.01 0.35
N LEU A 148 -0.99 6.73 0.31
CA LEU A 148 -1.10 8.02 -0.38
C LEU A 148 -0.60 7.98 -1.83
N GLY A 149 -0.96 6.93 -2.57
CA GLY A 149 -0.58 6.74 -3.97
C GLY A 149 0.78 6.07 -4.19
N SER A 150 1.48 5.66 -3.13
CA SER A 150 2.77 4.97 -3.22
C SER A 150 2.68 3.56 -2.63
N TRP A 151 3.05 2.55 -3.40
CA TRP A 151 3.12 1.18 -2.92
C TRP A 151 4.33 0.98 -2.01
N LYS A 152 4.10 0.46 -0.80
CA LYS A 152 5.13 0.22 0.22
C LYS A 152 4.96 -1.16 0.84
N ILE A 153 6.07 -1.83 1.10
CA ILE A 153 6.12 -3.06 1.88
C ILE A 153 5.83 -2.70 3.34
N VAL A 154 4.80 -3.32 3.93
CA VAL A 154 4.41 -3.15 5.34
C VAL A 154 4.73 -4.36 6.19
N ALA A 155 4.86 -5.53 5.55
CA ALA A 155 5.32 -6.77 6.18
C ALA A 155 6.14 -7.57 5.17
N ASP A 156 7.19 -8.22 5.65
CA ASP A 156 8.10 -9.06 4.87
C ASP A 156 8.45 -10.29 5.69
N MET A 157 8.32 -11.46 5.07
CA MET A 157 8.83 -12.73 5.58
C MET A 157 9.75 -13.31 4.52
N SER A 158 11.04 -13.35 4.80
CA SER A 158 12.08 -13.85 3.89
C SER A 158 12.94 -14.89 4.59
N CYS A 159 13.02 -16.08 4.00
CA CYS A 159 13.74 -17.24 4.53
C CYS A 159 14.69 -17.82 3.47
N GLY A 160 15.92 -18.16 3.92
CA GLY A 160 16.95 -18.77 3.08
C GLY A 160 18.16 -19.19 3.88
#